data_0897c9cf02269451691841f89ebac2c6
#
_entry.id   0897c9cf02269451691841f89ebac2c6
#
_cell.length_a   1.000
_cell.length_b   1.000
_cell.length_c   1.000
_cell.angle_alpha   90.00
_cell.angle_beta   90.00
_cell.angle_gamma   90.00
#
_symmetry.space_group_name_H-M   'P 1'
#
loop_
_entity.id
_entity.type
_entity.pdbx_description
1 polymer ?
#
loop_
_entity_poly.entity_id
_entity_poly.type
_entity_poly.pdbx_seq_one_letter_code
_entity_poly.pdbx_strand_id
1 'polypeptide(L)'
;MKVERLGWLGLRTDRFPETVEFFERTLGARVARRDPHRVMFELGNGDPIDVWDGEAPENTHFGAAPVVGFAVDDVDRARQELERAGVELIGPVQRGSGFAWAHFRGPDGNLYELQQREPTT
;
A
#
# COMPACT_ATOMS: atom_id res chain seq x y z
N MET A 1 -8.54 16.33 -7.07
CA MET A 1 -8.47 15.46 -5.88
C MET A 1 -7.61 16.13 -4.82
N LYS A 2 -7.84 15.78 -3.59
CA LYS A 2 -7.00 16.27 -2.50
C LYS A 2 -6.28 15.07 -1.89
N VAL A 3 -4.95 15.08 -1.96
CA VAL A 3 -4.13 14.13 -1.23
C VAL A 3 -3.96 14.65 0.18
N GLU A 4 -4.47 13.92 1.16
CA GLU A 4 -4.56 14.42 2.53
C GLU A 4 -3.29 14.14 3.34
N ARG A 5 -2.66 12.99 3.09
CA ARG A 5 -1.45 12.56 3.82
C ARG A 5 -0.86 11.33 3.17
N LEU A 6 0.34 10.95 3.62
CA LEU A 6 0.86 9.62 3.33
C LEU A 6 0.05 8.63 4.16
N GLY A 7 -0.55 7.64 3.54
CA GLY A 7 -1.45 6.71 4.23
C GLY A 7 -0.95 5.29 4.32
N TRP A 8 0.13 4.96 3.60
CA TRP A 8 0.56 3.57 3.50
C TRP A 8 1.97 3.46 2.93
N LEU A 9 2.71 2.46 3.39
CA LEU A 9 3.99 2.07 2.80
C LEU A 9 3.94 0.57 2.53
N GLY A 10 4.27 0.18 1.30
CA GLY A 10 4.32 -1.22 0.91
C GLY A 10 5.72 -1.64 0.52
N LEU A 11 6.15 -2.80 0.99
CA LEU A 11 7.49 -3.34 0.76
C LEU A 11 7.40 -4.77 0.29
N ARG A 12 7.93 -5.04 -0.90
CA ARG A 12 8.17 -6.39 -1.38
C ARG A 12 9.63 -6.72 -1.15
N THR A 13 9.92 -7.87 -0.57
CA THR A 13 11.28 -8.23 -0.22
C THR A 13 11.57 -9.70 -0.51
N ASP A 14 12.78 -9.99 -0.96
CA ASP A 14 13.29 -11.36 -1.11
C ASP A 14 13.88 -11.89 0.21
N ARG A 15 13.91 -11.04 1.24
CA ARG A 15 14.38 -11.39 2.58
C ARG A 15 13.26 -11.17 3.59
N PHE A 16 12.17 -11.88 3.37
CA PHE A 16 10.93 -11.65 4.12
C PHE A 16 11.09 -11.88 5.64
N PRO A 17 11.64 -13.01 6.12
CA PRO A 17 11.75 -13.22 7.57
C PRO A 17 12.63 -12.15 8.25
N GLU A 18 13.76 -11.81 7.65
CA GLU A 18 14.67 -10.83 8.23
C GLU A 18 14.08 -9.43 8.21
N THR A 19 13.34 -9.09 7.15
CA THR A 19 12.68 -7.77 7.03
C THR A 19 11.57 -7.63 8.07
N VAL A 20 10.76 -8.68 8.24
CA VAL A 20 9.71 -8.70 9.25
C VAL A 20 10.31 -8.54 10.67
N GLU A 21 11.36 -9.28 10.96
CA GLU A 21 12.01 -9.18 12.27
C GLU A 21 12.60 -7.79 12.50
N PHE A 22 13.15 -7.17 11.47
CA PHE A 22 13.68 -5.81 11.55
C PHE A 22 12.59 -4.81 11.93
N PHE A 23 11.46 -4.85 11.27
CA PHE A 23 10.36 -3.93 11.59
C PHE A 23 9.79 -4.19 12.98
N GLU A 24 9.61 -5.45 13.33
CA GLU A 24 9.01 -5.80 14.62
C GLU A 24 9.93 -5.52 15.79
N ARG A 25 11.17 -5.98 15.72
CA ARG A 25 12.10 -5.92 16.84
C ARG A 25 12.98 -4.68 16.87
N THR A 26 13.57 -4.34 15.74
CA THR A 26 14.51 -3.21 15.70
C THR A 26 13.77 -1.89 15.66
N LEU A 27 12.75 -1.77 14.83
CA LEU A 27 11.96 -0.53 14.74
C LEU A 27 10.80 -0.49 15.74
N GLY A 28 10.45 -1.61 16.34
CA GLY A 28 9.39 -1.66 17.35
C GLY A 28 7.98 -1.48 16.78
N ALA A 29 7.77 -1.76 15.50
CA ALA A 29 6.45 -1.67 14.90
C ALA A 29 5.55 -2.80 15.40
N ARG A 30 4.28 -2.49 15.67
CA ARG A 30 3.32 -3.47 16.17
C ARG A 30 2.80 -4.32 15.01
N VAL A 31 2.78 -5.64 15.17
CA VAL A 31 2.16 -6.54 14.18
C VAL A 31 0.63 -6.42 14.33
N ALA A 32 -0.03 -5.95 13.28
CA ALA A 32 -1.49 -5.87 13.23
C ALA A 32 -2.10 -7.12 12.63
N ARG A 33 -1.41 -7.75 11.66
CA ARG A 33 -1.89 -8.98 11.02
C ARG A 33 -0.71 -9.75 10.45
N ARG A 34 -0.76 -11.07 10.58
CA ARG A 34 0.30 -11.95 10.08
C ARG A 34 -0.32 -13.04 9.20
N ASP A 35 0.07 -13.07 7.93
CA ASP A 35 -0.28 -14.12 6.98
C ASP A 35 1.00 -14.79 6.50
N PRO A 36 0.94 -15.97 5.82
CA PRO A 36 2.16 -16.68 5.41
C PRO A 36 3.10 -15.87 4.51
N HIS A 37 2.56 -14.99 3.66
CA HIS A 37 3.34 -14.23 2.68
C HIS A 37 3.30 -12.72 2.91
N ARG A 38 2.66 -12.27 4.00
CA ARG A 38 2.51 -10.85 4.30
C ARG A 38 2.40 -10.62 5.80
N VAL A 39 3.04 -9.56 6.27
CA VAL A 39 2.83 -9.05 7.63
C VAL A 39 2.45 -7.59 7.52
N MET A 40 1.34 -7.23 8.15
CA MET A 40 0.94 -5.84 8.27
C MET A 40 1.35 -5.32 9.63
N PHE A 41 2.07 -4.21 9.62
CA PHE A 41 2.48 -3.48 10.82
C PHE A 41 1.66 -2.21 10.96
N GLU A 42 1.54 -1.75 12.18
CA GLU A 42 0.90 -0.48 12.48
C GLU A 42 1.86 0.35 13.32
N LEU A 43 2.10 1.58 12.89
CA LEU A 43 2.96 2.51 13.60
C LEU A 43 2.21 3.16 14.77
N GLY A 44 2.92 3.92 15.61
CA GLY A 44 2.34 4.52 16.79
C GLY A 44 1.18 5.47 16.53
N ASN A 45 1.16 6.08 15.34
CA ASN A 45 0.06 6.97 14.92
C ASN A 45 -1.05 6.24 14.14
N GLY A 46 -0.94 4.91 13.99
CA GLY A 46 -1.90 4.13 13.25
C GLY A 46 -1.60 3.94 11.76
N ASP A 47 -0.50 4.50 11.26
CA ASP A 47 -0.15 4.33 9.84
C ASP A 47 0.30 2.89 9.57
N PRO A 48 -0.20 2.28 8.47
CA PRO A 48 0.13 0.89 8.16
C PRO A 48 1.38 0.76 7.31
N ILE A 49 2.13 -0.32 7.55
CA ILE A 49 3.19 -0.78 6.67
C ILE A 49 2.91 -2.25 6.34
N ASP A 50 2.83 -2.57 5.06
CA ASP A 50 2.73 -3.96 4.61
C ASP A 50 4.08 -4.43 4.09
N VAL A 51 4.52 -5.60 4.60
CA VAL A 51 5.72 -6.28 4.10
C VAL A 51 5.27 -7.63 3.57
N TRP A 52 5.65 -7.95 2.33
CA TRP A 52 5.36 -9.26 1.76
C TRP A 52 6.52 -9.80 0.93
N ASP A 53 6.49 -11.12 0.73
CA ASP A 53 7.46 -11.78 -0.14
C ASP A 53 6.99 -11.73 -1.60
N GLY A 54 7.75 -12.33 -2.51
CA GLY A 54 7.44 -12.31 -3.92
C GLY A 54 6.33 -13.23 -4.37
N GLU A 55 5.71 -13.98 -3.45
CA GLU A 55 4.73 -15.01 -3.80
C GLU A 55 3.28 -14.55 -3.66
N ALA A 56 3.04 -13.34 -3.15
CA ALA A 56 1.70 -12.79 -3.06
C ALA A 56 1.17 -12.46 -4.46
N PRO A 57 0.17 -13.19 -4.97
CA PRO A 57 -0.23 -13.06 -6.38
C PRO A 57 -0.85 -11.70 -6.72
N GLU A 58 -1.50 -11.05 -5.78
CA GLU A 58 -2.12 -9.75 -5.99
C GLU A 58 -1.13 -8.60 -6.15
N ASN A 59 0.15 -8.84 -5.83
CA ASN A 59 1.17 -7.80 -5.82
C ASN A 59 2.35 -8.11 -6.75
N THR A 60 2.10 -8.87 -7.82
CA THR A 60 3.15 -9.26 -8.77
C THR A 60 3.73 -8.07 -9.54
N HIS A 61 2.99 -6.96 -9.61
CA HIS A 61 3.45 -5.73 -10.26
C HIS A 61 4.38 -4.88 -9.38
N PHE A 62 4.57 -5.27 -8.12
CA PHE A 62 5.50 -4.57 -7.23
C PHE A 62 6.93 -4.99 -7.53
N GLY A 63 7.82 -4.00 -7.63
CA GLY A 63 9.25 -4.22 -7.75
C GLY A 63 9.93 -4.16 -6.38
N ALA A 64 11.26 -3.96 -6.41
CA ALA A 64 12.08 -3.89 -5.19
C ALA A 64 11.95 -2.55 -4.46
N ALA A 65 11.44 -1.50 -5.14
CA ALA A 65 11.32 -0.18 -4.54
C ALA A 65 10.10 -0.14 -3.60
N PRO A 66 10.20 0.60 -2.48
CA PRO A 66 9.04 0.85 -1.63
C PRO A 66 7.94 1.56 -2.41
N VAL A 67 6.69 1.22 -2.09
CA VAL A 67 5.51 1.85 -2.68
C VAL A 67 4.85 2.75 -1.65
N VAL A 68 4.69 4.02 -1.99
CA VAL A 68 4.02 4.99 -1.12
C VAL A 68 2.55 5.08 -1.50
N GLY A 69 1.67 5.01 -0.52
CA GLY A 69 0.25 5.22 -0.68
C GLY A 69 -0.17 6.59 -0.18
N PHE A 70 -0.99 7.26 -0.97
CA PHE A 70 -1.54 8.57 -0.65
C PHE A 70 -3.00 8.42 -0.22
N ALA A 71 -3.33 8.96 0.93
CA ALA A 71 -4.69 8.92 1.43
C ALA A 71 -5.54 9.99 0.74
N VAL A 72 -6.69 9.56 0.21
CA VAL A 72 -7.69 10.43 -0.40
C VAL A 72 -9.06 10.12 0.20
N ASP A 73 -10.01 11.02 0.03
CA ASP A 73 -11.36 10.84 0.56
C ASP A 73 -12.21 9.90 -0.31
N ASP A 74 -11.92 9.82 -1.61
CA ASP A 74 -12.71 9.04 -2.57
C ASP A 74 -11.76 8.47 -3.63
N VAL A 75 -11.40 7.20 -3.47
CA VAL A 75 -10.45 6.51 -4.37
C VAL A 75 -11.01 6.40 -5.79
N ASP A 76 -12.31 6.10 -5.92
CA ASP A 76 -12.89 5.94 -7.25
C ASP A 76 -12.81 7.24 -8.05
N ARG A 77 -13.16 8.34 -7.40
CA ARG A 77 -13.10 9.66 -8.02
C ARG A 77 -11.67 10.09 -8.33
N ALA A 78 -10.75 9.86 -7.38
CA ALA A 78 -9.35 10.20 -7.57
C ALA A 78 -8.74 9.39 -8.73
N ARG A 79 -9.09 8.11 -8.84
CA ARG A 79 -8.64 7.28 -9.95
C ARG A 79 -9.13 7.81 -11.29
N GLN A 80 -10.38 8.26 -11.36
CA GLN A 80 -10.93 8.89 -12.58
C GLN A 80 -10.17 10.15 -12.95
N GLU A 81 -9.80 10.96 -11.97
CA GLU A 81 -8.99 12.17 -12.22
C GLU A 81 -7.62 11.83 -12.78
N LEU A 82 -6.98 10.80 -12.24
CA LEU A 82 -5.69 10.32 -12.77
C LEU A 82 -5.84 9.83 -14.21
N GLU A 83 -6.91 9.11 -14.50
CA GLU A 83 -7.17 8.62 -15.85
C GLU A 83 -7.31 9.78 -16.85
N ARG A 84 -8.08 10.81 -16.48
CA ARG A 84 -8.24 11.99 -17.32
C ARG A 84 -6.94 12.74 -17.52
N ALA A 85 -6.04 12.68 -16.56
CA ALA A 85 -4.73 13.31 -16.65
C ALA A 85 -3.72 12.49 -17.44
N GLY A 86 -4.12 11.32 -17.96
CA GLY A 86 -3.24 10.46 -18.75
C GLY A 86 -2.28 9.61 -17.94
N VAL A 87 -2.53 9.44 -16.65
CA VAL A 87 -1.69 8.62 -15.77
C VAL A 87 -1.94 7.14 -16.05
N GLU A 88 -0.87 6.36 -16.06
CA GLU A 88 -0.96 4.91 -16.25
C GLU A 88 -1.54 4.26 -14.99
N LEU A 89 -2.73 3.68 -15.14
CA LEU A 89 -3.41 2.96 -14.06
C LEU A 89 -3.04 1.49 -14.10
N ILE A 90 -2.89 0.86 -12.93
CA ILE A 90 -2.51 -0.54 -12.80
C ILE A 90 -3.64 -1.28 -12.09
N GLY A 91 -4.41 -2.04 -12.85
CA GLY A 91 -5.52 -2.82 -12.32
C GLY A 91 -6.70 -1.98 -11.85
N PRO A 92 -7.72 -2.63 -11.29
CA PRO A 92 -8.92 -1.94 -10.81
C PRO A 92 -8.76 -1.43 -9.38
N VAL A 93 -9.75 -0.69 -8.90
CA VAL A 93 -9.88 -0.42 -7.46
C VAL A 93 -10.14 -1.74 -6.74
N GLN A 94 -9.41 -1.94 -5.66
CA GLN A 94 -9.57 -3.10 -4.79
C GLN A 94 -10.12 -2.66 -3.43
N ARG A 95 -10.85 -3.56 -2.77
CA ARG A 95 -11.44 -3.28 -1.46
C ARG A 95 -11.24 -4.47 -0.53
N GLY A 96 -10.95 -4.18 0.73
CA GLY A 96 -10.79 -5.22 1.75
C GLY A 96 -10.23 -4.64 3.03
N SER A 97 -10.50 -5.32 4.15
CA SER A 97 -9.95 -4.97 5.46
C SER A 97 -10.20 -3.52 5.90
N GLY A 98 -11.33 -2.93 5.46
CA GLY A 98 -11.69 -1.56 5.81
C GLY A 98 -11.02 -0.49 4.94
N PHE A 99 -10.45 -0.89 3.80
CA PHE A 99 -9.78 0.03 2.89
C PHE A 99 -10.25 -0.18 1.46
N ALA A 100 -10.11 0.87 0.64
CA ALA A 100 -10.16 0.78 -0.81
C ALA A 100 -8.85 1.37 -1.34
N TRP A 101 -8.29 0.77 -2.39
CA TRP A 101 -7.01 1.24 -2.93
C TRP A 101 -6.93 1.00 -4.42
N ALA A 102 -6.05 1.75 -5.07
CA ALA A 102 -5.75 1.62 -6.49
C ALA A 102 -4.29 1.96 -6.73
N HIS A 103 -3.71 1.34 -7.74
CA HIS A 103 -2.31 1.55 -8.08
C HIS A 103 -2.17 2.34 -9.37
N PHE A 104 -1.11 3.13 -9.44
CA PHE A 104 -0.78 3.89 -10.63
C PHE A 104 0.73 4.09 -10.72
N ARG A 105 1.19 4.41 -11.93
CA ARG A 105 2.60 4.68 -12.16
C ARG A 105 2.79 6.16 -12.40
N GLY A 106 3.71 6.76 -11.64
CA GLY A 106 4.01 8.18 -11.79
C GLY A 106 4.90 8.45 -13.01
N PRO A 107 5.11 9.72 -13.35
CA PRO A 107 5.99 10.08 -14.46
C PRO A 107 7.45 9.69 -14.23
N ASP A 108 7.82 9.45 -12.98
CA ASP A 108 9.13 8.95 -12.59
C ASP A 108 9.30 7.44 -12.79
N GLY A 109 8.24 6.76 -13.24
CA GLY A 109 8.23 5.30 -13.43
C GLY A 109 7.96 4.50 -12.16
N ASN A 110 7.86 5.13 -11.00
CA ASN A 110 7.59 4.44 -9.75
C ASN A 110 6.11 4.10 -9.59
N LEU A 111 5.86 2.99 -8.90
CA LEU A 111 4.52 2.59 -8.54
C LEU A 111 4.08 3.35 -7.29
N TYR A 112 2.84 3.79 -7.29
CA TYR A 112 2.21 4.47 -6.16
C TYR A 112 0.83 3.89 -5.90
N GLU A 113 0.27 4.20 -4.73
CA GLU A 113 -1.08 3.78 -4.37
C GLU A 113 -1.93 4.98 -3.97
N LEU A 114 -3.20 4.96 -4.36
CA LEU A 114 -4.23 5.78 -3.72
C LEU A 114 -4.93 4.92 -2.70
N GLN A 115 -5.24 5.45 -1.55
CA GLN A 115 -5.87 4.69 -0.47
C GLN A 115 -6.97 5.52 0.18
N GLN A 116 -8.05 4.84 0.52
CA GLN A 116 -9.18 5.39 1.24
C GLN A 116 -9.55 4.43 2.35
N ARG A 117 -9.74 4.96 3.56
CA ARG A 117 -10.30 4.15 4.64
C ARG A 117 -11.81 4.12 4.45
N GLU A 118 -12.37 2.93 4.39
CA GLU A 118 -13.81 2.79 4.23
C GLU A 118 -14.52 2.81 5.58
N PRO A 119 -15.77 3.34 5.64
CA PRO A 119 -16.54 3.28 6.88
C PRO A 119 -16.76 1.83 7.29
N THR A 120 -16.62 1.56 8.58
CA THR A 120 -17.01 0.27 9.14
C THR A 120 -18.50 0.29 9.42
N THR A 121 -19.22 -0.63 8.82
CA THR A 121 -20.65 -0.80 9.09
C THR A 121 -20.87 -2.03 9.93
#